data_0c2ee938ddf499781b50660c8000bf95
#
_entry.id   0c2ee938ddf499781b50660c8000bf95
#
_cell.length_a   1.000
_cell.length_b   1.000
_cell.length_c   1.000
_cell.angle_alpha   90.00
_cell.angle_beta   90.00
_cell.angle_gamma   90.00
#
_symmetry.space_group_name_H-M   'P 1'
#
loop_
_entity.id
_entity.type
_entity.pdbx_description
1 polymer ?
#
loop_
_entity_poly.entity_id
_entity_poly.type
_entity_poly.pdbx_seq_one_letter_code
_entity_poly.pdbx_strand_id
1 'polypeptide(L)'
;VVFSSDNGPEYRRPWQGTAGYWSGSYHTALEGSLRAPFIIRWPDKIKPGVSNEIVHAVDMFTTLACVAGAPIPIDRPIDGVDQLDFFEGRKSTSNRESIPVYVEEKLFAIKWRNWKYHLAGL
;
A
#
# COMPACT_ATOMS: atom_id res chain seq x y z
N VAL A 1 -8.39 -13.46 5.27
CA VAL A 1 -6.93 -13.59 5.39
C VAL A 1 -6.30 -12.47 4.60
N VAL A 2 -5.33 -11.78 5.19
CA VAL A 2 -4.47 -10.80 4.51
C VAL A 2 -3.03 -11.29 4.64
N PHE A 3 -2.31 -11.29 3.54
CA PHE A 3 -0.88 -11.59 3.47
C PHE A 3 -0.17 -10.41 2.81
N SER A 4 0.84 -9.88 3.46
CA SER A 4 1.63 -8.76 2.95
C SER A 4 3.05 -8.80 3.54
N SER A 5 3.92 -7.97 2.99
CA SER A 5 5.19 -7.58 3.59
C SER A 5 5.11 -6.10 3.97
N ASP A 6 5.96 -5.67 4.87
CA ASP A 6 6.05 -4.28 5.33
C ASP A 6 6.72 -3.37 4.28
N ASN A 7 7.66 -3.90 3.50
CA ASN A 7 8.42 -3.15 2.49
C ASN A 7 8.85 -4.04 1.31
N GLY A 8 9.45 -3.43 0.31
CA GLY A 8 10.10 -4.13 -0.78
C GLY A 8 11.39 -4.85 -0.34
N PRO A 9 11.96 -5.69 -1.21
CA PRO A 9 13.07 -6.57 -0.86
C PRO A 9 14.36 -5.82 -0.61
N GLU A 10 15.19 -6.38 0.29
CA GLU A 10 16.60 -6.04 0.39
C GLU A 10 17.44 -6.83 -0.62
N TYR A 11 18.47 -6.19 -1.20
CA TYR A 11 19.48 -6.84 -2.04
C TYR A 11 20.70 -7.32 -1.21
N ARG A 12 20.48 -7.68 0.03
CA ARG A 12 21.53 -8.06 0.96
C ARG A 12 21.74 -9.57 0.98
N ARG A 13 22.98 -10.03 0.76
CA ARG A 13 23.33 -11.45 0.88
C ARG A 13 23.23 -11.92 2.33
N PRO A 14 22.84 -13.18 2.57
CA PRO A 14 22.44 -14.23 1.61
C PRO A 14 20.97 -14.15 1.19
N TRP A 15 20.14 -13.31 1.79
CA TRP A 15 18.69 -13.24 1.66
C TRP A 15 18.24 -12.24 0.59
N GLN A 16 18.70 -12.46 -0.63
CA GLN A 16 18.33 -11.57 -1.73
C GLN A 16 16.90 -11.81 -2.18
N GLY A 17 16.06 -10.81 -1.96
CA GLY A 17 14.78 -10.72 -2.62
C GLY A 17 14.88 -10.07 -4.00
N THR A 18 13.78 -10.03 -4.72
CA THR A 18 13.66 -9.32 -6.00
C THR A 18 12.38 -8.49 -6.04
N ALA A 19 12.51 -7.28 -6.56
CA ALA A 19 11.37 -6.41 -6.87
C ALA A 19 10.82 -6.65 -8.30
N GLY A 20 11.26 -7.71 -8.97
CA GLY A 20 10.86 -7.99 -10.35
C GLY A 20 11.29 -6.87 -11.30
N TYR A 21 10.33 -6.29 -12.00
CA TYR A 21 10.58 -5.20 -12.97
C TYR A 21 10.75 -3.82 -12.34
N TRP A 22 10.53 -3.68 -11.02
CA TRP A 22 10.54 -2.39 -10.38
C TRP A 22 11.93 -2.00 -9.93
N SER A 23 12.33 -0.78 -10.25
CA SER A 23 13.63 -0.24 -9.80
C SER A 23 13.62 0.05 -8.31
N GLY A 24 14.80 -0.11 -7.69
CA GLY A 24 15.02 0.17 -6.27
C GLY A 24 14.78 -1.05 -5.38
N SER A 25 15.25 -0.90 -4.15
CA SER A 25 15.15 -1.89 -3.08
C SER A 25 14.71 -1.20 -1.80
N TYR A 26 14.60 -1.95 -0.73
CA TYR A 26 14.39 -1.42 0.61
C TYR A 26 15.19 -0.13 0.86
N HIS A 27 14.60 0.80 1.59
CA HIS A 27 15.19 2.08 1.96
C HIS A 27 15.43 3.05 0.77
N THR A 28 14.63 2.95 -0.29
CA THR A 28 14.62 3.91 -1.39
C THR A 28 13.19 4.43 -1.63
N ALA A 29 13.09 5.60 -2.30
CA ALA A 29 11.79 6.13 -2.72
C ALA A 29 11.28 5.51 -4.03
N LEU A 30 11.91 4.46 -4.53
CA LEU A 30 11.58 3.82 -5.80
C LEU A 30 10.50 2.74 -5.65
N GLU A 31 9.85 2.37 -6.75
CA GLU A 31 8.73 1.43 -6.73
C GLU A 31 9.11 0.06 -6.17
N GLY A 32 10.34 -0.39 -6.39
CA GLY A 32 10.83 -1.66 -5.85
C GLY A 32 10.91 -1.71 -4.32
N SER A 33 11.03 -0.55 -3.67
CA SER A 33 10.94 -0.43 -2.20
C SER A 33 9.50 -0.39 -1.70
N LEU A 34 8.59 0.19 -2.48
CA LEU A 34 7.23 0.52 -2.04
C LEU A 34 6.21 -0.58 -2.36
N ARG A 35 6.40 -1.30 -3.46
CA ARG A 35 5.48 -2.34 -3.89
C ARG A 35 5.77 -3.65 -3.17
N ALA A 36 5.24 -3.75 -1.97
CA ALA A 36 5.20 -5.01 -1.23
C ALA A 36 4.14 -5.95 -1.81
N PRO A 37 4.33 -7.28 -1.75
CA PRO A 37 3.27 -8.21 -2.09
C PRO A 37 2.07 -8.00 -1.17
N PHE A 38 0.87 -7.99 -1.74
CA PHE A 38 -0.38 -7.88 -1.00
C PHE A 38 -1.41 -8.84 -1.57
N ILE A 39 -1.87 -9.76 -0.75
CA ILE A 39 -2.89 -10.74 -1.10
C ILE A 39 -3.98 -10.69 -0.04
N ILE A 40 -5.22 -10.53 -0.48
CA ILE A 40 -6.39 -10.60 0.40
C ILE A 40 -7.32 -11.72 -0.06
N ARG A 41 -7.79 -12.53 0.88
CA ARG A 41 -8.74 -13.59 0.62
C ARG A 41 -9.89 -13.53 1.62
N TRP A 42 -11.10 -13.39 1.10
CA TRP A 42 -12.34 -13.45 1.85
C TRP A 42 -13.40 -14.13 0.97
N PRO A 43 -13.57 -15.45 1.09
CA PRO A 43 -14.57 -16.18 0.32
C PRO A 43 -15.96 -15.54 0.42
N ASP A 44 -16.72 -15.59 -0.64
CA ASP A 44 -18.07 -15.04 -0.79
C ASP A 44 -18.17 -13.50 -0.76
N LYS A 45 -17.09 -12.79 -0.41
CA LYS A 45 -17.03 -11.32 -0.38
C LYS A 45 -16.11 -10.75 -1.46
N ILE A 46 -14.93 -11.34 -1.63
CA ILE A 46 -13.91 -10.85 -2.58
C ILE A 46 -13.75 -11.87 -3.69
N LYS A 47 -14.04 -11.45 -4.92
CA LYS A 47 -13.84 -12.28 -6.11
C LYS A 47 -12.36 -12.37 -6.48
N PRO A 48 -11.90 -13.50 -7.05
CA PRO A 48 -10.55 -13.60 -7.58
C PRO A 48 -10.27 -12.52 -8.62
N GLY A 49 -9.10 -11.88 -8.52
CA GLY A 49 -8.69 -10.82 -9.43
C GLY A 49 -7.32 -10.25 -9.06
N VAL A 50 -6.82 -9.37 -9.92
CA VAL A 50 -5.58 -8.62 -9.70
C VAL A 50 -5.86 -7.16 -9.97
N SER A 51 -5.28 -6.28 -9.18
CA SER A 51 -5.39 -4.83 -9.33
C SER A 51 -4.03 -4.16 -9.17
N ASN A 52 -3.83 -3.04 -9.87
CA ASN A 52 -2.68 -2.16 -9.73
C ASN A 52 -3.03 -0.85 -8.99
N GLU A 53 -4.21 -0.78 -8.42
CA GLU A 53 -4.64 0.37 -7.62
C GLU A 53 -3.80 0.52 -6.36
N ILE A 54 -3.71 1.75 -5.85
CA ILE A 54 -2.93 2.05 -4.63
C ILE A 54 -3.70 1.58 -3.41
N VAL A 55 -3.09 0.71 -2.63
CA VAL A 55 -3.50 0.37 -1.25
C VAL A 55 -2.29 0.54 -0.36
N HIS A 56 -2.43 1.26 0.74
CA HIS A 56 -1.36 1.52 1.68
C HIS A 56 -1.58 0.72 2.98
N ALA A 57 -0.49 0.32 3.64
CA ALA A 57 -0.59 -0.46 4.89
C ALA A 57 -1.47 0.23 5.96
N VAL A 58 -1.45 1.56 6.04
CA VAL A 58 -2.29 2.33 6.98
C VAL A 58 -3.79 2.18 6.70
N ASP A 59 -4.19 1.82 5.48
CA ASP A 59 -5.59 1.62 5.12
C ASP A 59 -6.19 0.38 5.79
N MET A 60 -5.34 -0.57 6.16
CA MET A 60 -5.78 -1.82 6.78
C MET A 60 -6.42 -1.59 8.13
N PHE A 61 -5.93 -0.64 8.94
CA PHE A 61 -6.56 -0.29 10.21
C PHE A 61 -8.01 0.16 10.00
N THR A 62 -8.22 1.15 9.14
CA THR A 62 -9.55 1.72 8.86
C THR A 62 -10.48 0.69 8.23
N THR A 63 -9.98 -0.07 7.25
CA THR A 63 -10.75 -1.12 6.57
C THR A 63 -11.16 -2.24 7.52
N LEU A 64 -10.26 -2.73 8.35
CA LEU A 64 -10.56 -3.81 9.30
C LEU A 64 -11.48 -3.34 10.43
N ALA A 65 -11.37 -2.10 10.87
CA ALA A 65 -12.32 -1.51 11.82
C ALA A 65 -13.72 -1.47 11.21
N CYS A 66 -13.85 -1.05 9.94
CA CYS A 66 -15.12 -1.08 9.21
C CYS A 66 -15.69 -2.51 9.13
N VAL A 67 -14.88 -3.49 8.75
CA VAL A 67 -15.29 -4.92 8.72
C VAL A 67 -15.78 -5.42 10.07
N ALA A 68 -15.12 -4.99 11.15
CA ALA A 68 -15.49 -5.37 12.52
C ALA A 68 -16.68 -4.60 13.09
N GLY A 69 -17.18 -3.58 12.37
CA GLY A 69 -18.20 -2.66 12.90
C GLY A 69 -17.71 -1.81 14.08
N ALA A 70 -16.38 -1.63 14.18
CA ALA A 70 -15.76 -0.84 15.23
C ALA A 70 -15.66 0.65 14.81
N PRO A 71 -15.85 1.59 15.75
CA PRO A 71 -15.69 3.00 15.45
C PRO A 71 -14.23 3.35 15.17
N ILE A 72 -14.02 4.23 14.21
CA ILE A 72 -12.72 4.86 13.98
C ILE A 72 -12.50 5.92 15.05
N PRO A 73 -11.31 6.00 15.69
CA PRO A 73 -10.99 7.06 16.64
C PRO A 73 -11.17 8.45 16.02
N ILE A 74 -11.79 9.36 16.76
CA ILE A 74 -12.00 10.77 16.36
C ILE A 74 -11.15 11.76 17.16
N ASP A 75 -10.40 11.25 18.13
CA ASP A 75 -9.51 12.03 19.01
C ASP A 75 -8.18 12.42 18.33
N ARG A 76 -7.92 11.86 17.15
CA ARG A 76 -6.72 12.10 16.38
C ARG A 76 -6.97 11.92 14.88
N PRO A 77 -6.18 12.56 13.98
CA PRO A 77 -6.20 12.26 12.55
C PRO A 77 -5.81 10.80 12.30
N ILE A 78 -6.55 10.15 11.40
CA ILE A 78 -6.25 8.80 10.92
C ILE A 78 -5.98 8.89 9.42
N ASP A 79 -4.76 8.52 9.01
CA ASP A 79 -4.32 8.63 7.61
C ASP A 79 -4.88 7.51 6.73
N GLY A 80 -5.32 6.41 7.32
CA GLY A 80 -5.91 5.28 6.61
C GLY A 80 -7.29 5.61 6.03
N VAL A 81 -7.55 5.15 4.82
CA VAL A 81 -8.88 5.20 4.19
C VAL A 81 -9.48 3.81 4.13
N ASP A 82 -10.81 3.73 4.26
CA ASP A 82 -11.50 2.46 4.11
C ASP A 82 -11.46 1.99 2.65
N GLN A 83 -11.01 0.76 2.44
CA GLN A 83 -10.89 0.10 1.13
C GLN A 83 -11.93 -1.01 0.91
N LEU A 84 -12.89 -1.19 1.81
CA LEU A 84 -13.81 -2.32 1.77
C LEU A 84 -14.59 -2.37 0.46
N ASP A 85 -15.14 -1.23 0.00
CA ASP A 85 -15.90 -1.15 -1.25
C ASP A 85 -15.05 -1.54 -2.46
N PHE A 86 -13.78 -1.15 -2.46
CA PHE A 86 -12.84 -1.53 -3.50
C PHE A 86 -12.51 -3.03 -3.45
N PHE A 87 -12.23 -3.58 -2.27
CA PHE A 87 -11.92 -5.00 -2.13
C PHE A 87 -13.09 -5.92 -2.50
N GLU A 88 -14.31 -5.54 -2.16
CA GLU A 88 -15.51 -6.28 -2.53
C GLU A 88 -15.95 -6.06 -4.00
N GLY A 89 -15.26 -5.19 -4.73
CA GLY A 89 -15.55 -4.89 -6.15
C GLY A 89 -16.80 -4.03 -6.35
N ARG A 90 -17.29 -3.35 -5.32
CA ARG A 90 -18.36 -2.32 -5.45
C ARG A 90 -17.85 -1.05 -6.12
N LYS A 91 -16.54 -0.79 -6.01
CA LYS A 91 -15.82 0.24 -6.76
C LYS A 91 -14.71 -0.40 -7.58
N SER A 92 -14.47 0.14 -8.77
CA SER A 92 -13.40 -0.31 -9.66
C SER A 92 -12.03 0.30 -9.32
N THR A 93 -12.02 1.39 -8.55
CA THR A 93 -10.82 2.13 -8.17
C THR A 93 -10.67 2.18 -6.66
N SER A 94 -9.42 2.22 -6.20
CA SER A 94 -9.11 2.42 -4.79
C SER A 94 -9.67 3.74 -4.26
N ASN A 95 -10.02 3.77 -2.99
CA ASN A 95 -10.37 5.00 -2.29
C ASN A 95 -9.14 5.87 -1.95
N ARG A 96 -7.93 5.35 -2.15
CA ARG A 96 -6.68 6.07 -1.98
C ARG A 96 -6.13 6.54 -3.31
N GLU A 97 -6.04 7.85 -3.50
CA GLU A 97 -5.49 8.42 -4.73
C GLU A 97 -4.00 8.71 -4.65
N SER A 98 -3.48 8.94 -3.46
CA SER A 98 -2.08 9.38 -3.28
C SER A 98 -1.43 8.84 -2.02
N ILE A 99 -0.11 8.77 -2.07
CA ILE A 99 0.75 8.51 -0.91
C ILE A 99 1.97 9.43 -0.94
N PRO A 100 2.32 10.06 0.19
CA PRO A 100 3.63 10.65 0.37
C PRO A 100 4.66 9.53 0.59
N VAL A 101 5.83 9.67 -0.02
CA VAL A 101 6.92 8.68 0.08
C VAL A 101 8.05 9.28 0.87
N TYR A 102 8.24 8.77 2.06
CA TYR A 102 9.34 9.15 2.94
C TYR A 102 10.46 8.12 2.88
N VAL A 103 11.69 8.60 2.99
CA VAL A 103 12.85 7.80 3.33
C VAL A 103 13.41 8.43 4.60
N GLU A 104 13.40 7.69 5.68
CA GLU A 104 13.61 8.23 7.03
C GLU A 104 12.62 9.38 7.31
N GLU A 105 13.09 10.55 7.70
CA GLU A 105 12.27 11.73 8.02
C GLU A 105 12.04 12.66 6.82
N LYS A 106 12.64 12.35 5.67
CA LYS A 106 12.59 13.23 4.50
C LYS A 106 11.56 12.78 3.48
N LEU A 107 10.72 13.71 3.04
CA LEU A 107 9.80 13.50 1.93
C LEU A 107 10.57 13.49 0.60
N PHE A 108 10.59 12.36 -0.09
CA PHE A 108 11.29 12.17 -1.37
C PHE A 108 10.40 12.23 -2.58
N ALA A 109 9.16 11.78 -2.46
CA ALA A 109 8.24 11.74 -3.58
C ALA A 109 6.80 11.81 -3.12
N ILE A 110 5.92 12.15 -4.06
CA ILE A 110 4.48 11.99 -3.93
C ILE A 110 4.02 11.12 -5.08
N LYS A 111 3.37 10.01 -4.77
CA LYS A 111 2.68 9.19 -5.77
C LYS A 111 1.21 9.59 -5.79
N TRP A 112 0.69 9.86 -6.99
CA TRP A 112 -0.71 10.15 -7.24
C TRP A 112 -1.19 9.34 -8.43
N ARG A 113 -2.07 8.39 -8.17
CA ARG A 113 -2.56 7.43 -9.18
C ARG A 113 -1.38 6.80 -9.96
N ASN A 114 -1.30 7.01 -11.26
CA ASN A 114 -0.23 6.48 -12.13
C ASN A 114 1.01 7.37 -12.20
N TRP A 115 1.02 8.51 -11.52
CA TRP A 115 2.11 9.47 -11.54
C TRP A 115 2.91 9.44 -10.24
N LYS A 116 4.18 9.73 -10.35
CA LYS A 116 5.06 9.91 -9.21
C LYS A 116 5.95 11.11 -9.44
N TYR A 117 5.86 12.06 -8.54
CA TYR A 117 6.70 13.25 -8.55
C TYR A 117 7.80 13.13 -7.50
N HIS A 118 9.06 13.19 -7.94
CA HIS A 118 10.21 13.15 -7.06
C HIS A 118 10.59 14.57 -6.66
N LEU A 119 10.69 14.82 -5.36
CA LEU A 119 11.06 16.11 -4.75
C LEU A 119 12.56 16.22 -4.50
N ALA A 120 13.26 15.09 -4.38
CA ALA A 120 14.70 15.00 -4.22
C ALA A 120 15.28 14.08 -5.28
N GLY A 121 16.58 14.21 -5.55
CA GLY A 121 17.28 13.35 -6.50
C GLY A 121 17.14 11.87 -6.16
N LEU A 122 17.08 11.06 -7.20
CA LEU A 122 17.08 9.61 -7.13
C LEU A 122 18.42 9.08 -6.64
#